data_83ac7c2d6db5cd2d06f0996710e18c8f
#
_entry.id   83ac7c2d6db5cd2d06f0996710e18c8f
#
_cell.length_a   1.000
_cell.length_b   1.000
_cell.length_c   1.000
_cell.angle_alpha   90.00
_cell.angle_beta   90.00
_cell.angle_gamma   90.00
#
_symmetry.space_group_name_H-M   'P 1'
#
loop_
_entity.id
_entity.type
_entity.pdbx_description
1 polymer ?
#
loop_
_entity_poly.entity_id
_entity_poly.type
_entity_poly.pdbx_seq_one_letter_code
_entity_poly.pdbx_strand_id
1 'polypeptide(L)' 'MANIEMLRTTIDESGMTIVSIAKKSGIKRETLYNRMAGVGEFTASEIVGLSEALNLTKATRDKIFLQK' A
#
# COMPACT_ATOMS: atom_id res chain seq x y z
N MET A 1 -12.45 -4.38 0.01
CA MET A 1 -11.75 -3.80 -1.15
C MET A 1 -10.86 -2.67 -0.70
N ALA A 2 -9.65 -2.58 -1.21
CA ALA A 2 -8.74 -1.51 -0.81
C ALA A 2 -9.15 -0.17 -1.43
N ASN A 3 -8.96 0.91 -0.68
CA ASN A 3 -9.15 2.26 -1.19
C ASN A 3 -7.88 2.72 -1.88
N ILE A 4 -7.81 2.49 -3.18
CA ILE A 4 -6.61 2.78 -3.97
C ILE A 4 -6.30 4.29 -4.02
N GLU A 5 -7.32 5.13 -4.09
CA GLU A 5 -7.12 6.58 -4.09
C GLU A 5 -6.45 7.04 -2.80
N MET A 6 -6.93 6.54 -1.67
CA MET A 6 -6.35 6.90 -0.38
C MET A 6 -4.92 6.38 -0.25
N LEU A 7 -4.65 5.17 -0.75
CA LEU A 7 -3.30 4.62 -0.77
C LEU A 7 -2.38 5.49 -1.63
N ARG A 8 -2.83 5.89 -2.80
CA ARG A 8 -2.04 6.74 -3.69
C ARG A 8 -1.72 8.07 -3.05
N THR A 9 -2.70 8.70 -2.41
CA THR A 9 -2.50 9.96 -1.68
C THR A 9 -1.48 9.78 -0.57
N THR A 10 -1.60 8.69 0.19
CA THR A 10 -0.67 8.37 1.28
C THR A 10 0.75 8.22 0.76
N ILE A 11 0.93 7.53 -0.36
CA ILE A 11 2.23 7.36 -0.99
C ILE A 11 2.80 8.71 -1.44
N ASP A 12 1.97 9.53 -2.08
CA ASP A 12 2.40 10.86 -2.53
C ASP A 12 2.85 11.73 -1.36
N GLU A 13 2.09 11.70 -0.27
CA GLU A 13 2.41 12.48 0.92
C GLU A 13 3.64 11.98 1.66
N SER A 14 4.01 10.71 1.47
CA SER A 14 5.16 10.12 2.13
C SER A 14 6.50 10.66 1.58
N GLY A 15 6.47 11.22 0.36
CA GLY A 15 7.69 11.64 -0.32
C GLY A 15 8.52 10.47 -0.86
N MET A 16 8.04 9.23 -0.75
CA MET A 16 8.75 8.05 -1.20
C MET A 16 8.31 7.66 -2.62
N THR A 17 9.22 7.03 -3.35
CA THR A 17 8.88 6.49 -4.67
C THR A 17 8.27 5.09 -4.52
N ILE A 18 7.56 4.65 -5.56
CA ILE A 18 7.02 3.28 -5.61
C ILE A 18 8.14 2.25 -5.49
N VAL A 19 9.27 2.50 -6.13
CA VAL A 19 10.42 1.59 -6.06
C VAL A 19 10.93 1.46 -4.63
N SER A 20 11.04 2.58 -3.91
CA SER A 20 11.48 2.60 -2.53
C SER A 20 10.50 1.86 -1.62
N ILE A 21 9.20 2.11 -1.81
CA ILE A 21 8.14 1.47 -1.04
C ILE A 21 8.15 -0.04 -1.29
N ALA A 22 8.28 -0.45 -2.54
CA ALA A 22 8.33 -1.87 -2.89
C ALA A 22 9.48 -2.57 -2.16
N LYS A 23 10.66 -1.96 -2.15
CA LYS A 23 11.82 -2.51 -1.44
C LYS A 23 11.57 -2.64 0.06
N LYS A 24 11.01 -1.61 0.67
CA LYS A 24 10.77 -1.61 2.12
C LYS A 24 9.65 -2.55 2.53
N SER A 25 8.66 -2.71 1.68
CA SER A 25 7.50 -3.56 1.98
C SER A 25 7.74 -5.04 1.66
N GLY A 26 8.79 -5.34 0.88
CA GLY A 26 9.04 -6.70 0.42
C GLY A 26 8.13 -7.13 -0.72
N ILE A 27 7.42 -6.21 -1.34
CA ILE A 27 6.54 -6.49 -2.47
C ILE A 27 7.31 -6.22 -3.76
N LYS A 28 7.16 -7.10 -4.75
CA LYS A 28 7.76 -6.84 -6.06
C LYS A 28 7.15 -5.57 -6.65
N ARG A 29 7.99 -4.75 -7.27
CA ARG A 29 7.55 -3.50 -7.87
C ARG A 29 6.38 -3.72 -8.85
N GLU A 30 6.49 -4.73 -9.69
CA GLU A 30 5.46 -5.07 -10.66
C GLU A 30 4.14 -5.42 -9.97
N THR A 31 4.22 -6.21 -8.90
CA THR A 31 3.03 -6.58 -8.13
C THR A 31 2.39 -5.34 -7.51
N LEU A 32 3.19 -4.44 -6.96
CA LEU A 32 2.67 -3.22 -6.34
C LEU A 32 1.96 -2.35 -7.38
N TYR A 33 2.56 -2.17 -8.56
CA TYR A 33 1.91 -1.43 -9.64
C TYR A 33 0.58 -2.06 -10.04
N ASN A 34 0.53 -3.39 -10.15
CA ASN A 34 -0.70 -4.10 -10.50
C ASN A 34 -1.79 -3.87 -9.45
N ARG A 35 -1.44 -3.99 -8.16
CA ARG A 35 -2.41 -3.76 -7.08
C ARG A 35 -2.93 -2.33 -7.11
N MET A 36 -2.07 -1.36 -7.37
CA MET A 36 -2.47 0.04 -7.43
C MET A 36 -3.31 0.36 -8.66
N ALA A 37 -3.21 -0.45 -9.70
CA ALA A 37 -4.04 -0.33 -10.89
C ALA A 37 -5.39 -1.06 -10.73
N GLY A 38 -5.62 -1.70 -9.59
CA GLY A 38 -6.85 -2.43 -9.33
C GLY A 38 -6.81 -3.88 -9.77
N VAL A 39 -5.63 -4.40 -10.12
CA VAL A 39 -5.47 -5.79 -10.55
C VAL A 39 -5.09 -6.64 -9.36
N GLY A 40 -5.96 -7.57 -8.98
CA GLY A 40 -5.78 -8.42 -7.81
C GLY A 40 -6.04 -7.68 -6.51
N GLU A 41 -5.99 -8.39 -5.42
CA GLU A 41 -6.22 -7.83 -4.09
C GLU A 41 -4.97 -7.93 -3.24
N PHE A 42 -4.78 -6.95 -2.35
CA PHE A 42 -3.67 -6.99 -1.41
C PHE A 42 -3.81 -8.17 -0.46
N THR A 43 -2.74 -8.93 -0.32
CA THR A 43 -2.69 -10.02 0.65
C THR A 43 -2.39 -9.46 2.04
N ALA A 44 -2.63 -10.26 3.08
CA ALA A 44 -2.34 -9.84 4.45
C ALA A 44 -0.87 -9.45 4.63
N SER A 45 0.06 -10.22 4.07
CA SER A 45 1.48 -9.91 4.18
C SER A 45 1.85 -8.62 3.44
N GLU A 46 1.20 -8.35 2.32
CA GLU A 46 1.40 -7.11 1.59
C GLU A 46 0.91 -5.91 2.39
N ILE A 47 -0.24 -6.04 3.03
CA ILE A 47 -0.79 -4.99 3.88
C ILE A 47 0.16 -4.68 5.04
N VAL A 48 0.68 -5.71 5.69
CA VAL A 48 1.65 -5.54 6.78
C VAL A 48 2.90 -4.84 6.26
N GLY A 49 3.45 -5.31 5.14
CA GLY A 49 4.65 -4.71 4.55
C GLY A 49 4.47 -3.25 4.19
N LEU A 50 3.34 -2.91 3.56
CA LEU A 50 3.05 -1.52 3.21
C LEU A 50 2.83 -0.66 4.45
N SER A 51 2.16 -1.20 5.46
CA SER A 51 1.94 -0.47 6.70
C SER A 51 3.25 -0.11 7.38
N GLU A 52 4.21 -1.03 7.37
CA GLU A 52 5.54 -0.77 7.92
C GLU A 52 6.32 0.21 7.06
N ALA A 53 6.31 0.02 5.74
CA ALA A 53 7.06 0.87 4.81
C ALA A 53 6.59 2.32 4.85
N LEU A 54 5.27 2.53 4.98
CA LEU A 54 4.66 3.85 5.01
C LEU A 54 4.42 4.36 6.42
N ASN A 55 4.78 3.58 7.42
CA ASN A 55 4.57 3.91 8.84
C ASN A 55 3.12 4.30 9.12
N LEU A 56 2.19 3.47 8.65
CA LEU A 56 0.77 3.72 8.82
C LEU A 56 0.32 3.43 10.24
N THR A 57 -0.59 4.27 10.75
CA THR A 57 -1.29 3.94 11.98
C THR A 57 -2.31 2.84 11.69
N LYS A 58 -2.77 2.16 12.74
CA LYS A 58 -3.80 1.14 12.59
C LYS A 58 -5.06 1.74 11.94
N ALA A 59 -5.45 2.95 12.37
CA ALA A 59 -6.63 3.61 11.83
C ALA A 59 -6.48 3.88 10.33
N THR A 60 -5.34 4.40 9.90
CA THR A 60 -5.09 4.70 8.50
C THR A 60 -5.02 3.41 7.67
N ARG A 61 -4.31 2.39 8.18
CA ARG A 61 -4.24 1.08 7.54
C ARG A 61 -5.64 0.51 7.30
N ASP A 62 -6.49 0.55 8.31
CA ASP A 62 -7.83 0.01 8.22
C ASP A 62 -8.69 0.79 7.22
N LYS A 63 -8.53 2.11 7.16
CA LYS A 63 -9.25 2.94 6.19
C LYS A 63 -8.85 2.61 4.75
N ILE A 64 -7.58 2.31 4.52
CA ILE A 64 -7.09 1.99 3.19
C ILE A 64 -7.47 0.57 2.77
N PHE A 65 -7.24 -0.41 3.63
CA PHE A 65 -7.29 -1.83 3.25
C PHE A 65 -8.53 -2.57 3.74
N LEU A 66 -9.15 -2.11 4.81
CA LEU A 66 -10.29 -2.80 5.43
C LEU A 66 -11.57 -1.99 5.33
N GLN A 67 -11.68 -1.18 4.32
CA GLN A 67 -12.86 -0.37 4.09
C GLN A 67 -14.06 -1.26 3.78
N LYS A 68 -15.15 -1.02 4.47
CA LYS A 68 -16.40 -1.75 4.27
C LYS A 68 -17.38 -0.95 3.41
#